data_16687c8bf069e9b2f4a0fff3a7fd2d98
#
_entry.id   16687c8bf069e9b2f4a0fff3a7fd2d98
#
_cell.length_a   1.000
_cell.length_b   1.000
_cell.length_c   1.000
_cell.angle_alpha   90.00
_cell.angle_beta   90.00
_cell.angle_gamma   90.00
#
_symmetry.space_group_name_H-M   'P 1'
#
loop_
_entity.id
_entity.type
_entity.pdbx_description
1 polymer ?
#
loop_
_entity_poly.entity_id
_entity_poly.type
_entity_poly.pdbx_seq_one_letter_code
_entity_poly.pdbx_strand_id
1 'polypeptide(L)'
;MSKRKLSRQQQWRVEKIQAERAQRAEKRDSKDAEKLSAGEYGPEQPGRVMAHFGRTLEVRDADGTPIRCHLRANLDGLVTGDRVIWRAGQDGSGVVVAREERDSILKRPDPRGQLKPVAANIDQLLIVFAVEPAPHPNLIDRYLVAAEATGIAPVLVLNKTDLLPDDGGELGQLLERYHQLGYPVVRTTTANPEGLDKLRQQLAGRTSVFVGQSGVGKSSLIDLLLPDETLRIGALSEDSRKGTHTTTTARLYAMRSDE
;
A
#
# COMPACT_ATOMS: atom_id res chain seq x y z
N MET A 1 11.90 30.26 -2.20
CA MET A 1 12.12 29.83 -3.59
C MET A 1 10.87 30.05 -4.41
N SER A 2 10.93 30.92 -5.43
CA SER A 2 9.78 31.33 -6.25
C SER A 2 9.26 30.15 -7.10
N LYS A 3 7.97 29.80 -6.94
CA LYS A 3 7.29 28.83 -7.80
C LYS A 3 7.25 29.40 -9.23
N ARG A 4 7.98 28.79 -10.18
CA ARG A 4 7.84 29.14 -11.61
C ARG A 4 6.38 28.95 -12.02
N LYS A 5 5.68 30.04 -12.30
CA LYS A 5 4.35 30.00 -12.92
C LYS A 5 4.53 29.44 -14.34
N LEU A 6 3.72 28.44 -14.68
CA LEU A 6 3.65 27.93 -16.05
C LEU A 6 3.30 29.06 -17.02
N SER A 7 3.93 29.08 -18.19
CA SER A 7 3.55 30.05 -19.23
C SER A 7 2.13 29.78 -19.72
N ARG A 8 1.43 30.81 -20.28
CA ARG A 8 0.09 30.64 -20.86
C ARG A 8 0.00 29.48 -21.86
N GLN A 9 1.03 29.27 -22.68
CA GLN A 9 1.10 28.15 -23.61
C GLN A 9 1.21 26.79 -22.91
N GLN A 10 1.96 26.70 -21.82
CA GLN A 10 2.06 25.46 -21.02
C GLN A 10 0.77 25.16 -20.29
N GLN A 11 0.08 26.16 -19.74
CA GLN A 11 -1.24 26.00 -19.13
C GLN A 11 -2.26 25.51 -20.15
N TRP A 12 -2.33 26.14 -21.32
CA TRP A 12 -3.23 25.73 -22.39
C TRP A 12 -2.99 24.31 -22.89
N ARG A 13 -1.70 23.88 -23.03
CA ARG A 13 -1.36 22.49 -23.37
C ARG A 13 -1.82 21.51 -22.29
N VAL A 14 -1.64 21.83 -21.03
CA VAL A 14 -2.07 20.99 -19.91
C VAL A 14 -3.60 20.88 -19.89
N GLU A 15 -4.32 21.98 -20.05
CA GLU A 15 -5.78 22.00 -20.12
C GLU A 15 -6.32 21.21 -21.31
N LYS A 16 -5.72 21.36 -22.49
CA LYS A 16 -6.09 20.60 -23.67
C LYS A 16 -5.89 19.09 -23.48
N ILE A 17 -4.75 18.68 -22.95
CA ILE A 17 -4.48 17.25 -22.66
C ILE A 17 -5.46 16.72 -21.62
N GLN A 18 -5.80 17.51 -20.60
CA GLN A 18 -6.79 17.12 -19.60
C GLN A 18 -8.19 17.00 -20.19
N ALA A 19 -8.60 17.94 -21.03
CA ALA A 19 -9.89 17.90 -21.73
C ALA A 19 -9.98 16.68 -22.69
N GLU A 20 -8.95 16.39 -23.47
CA GLU A 20 -8.91 15.21 -24.32
C GLU A 20 -8.96 13.90 -23.50
N ARG A 21 -8.30 13.87 -22.36
CA ARG A 21 -8.36 12.73 -21.44
C ARG A 21 -9.75 12.56 -20.81
N ALA A 22 -10.42 13.66 -20.45
CA ALA A 22 -11.79 13.63 -19.94
C ALA A 22 -12.78 13.12 -21.00
N GLN A 23 -12.72 13.62 -22.23
CA GLN A 23 -13.56 13.13 -23.32
C GLN A 23 -13.36 11.65 -23.64
N ARG A 24 -12.11 11.17 -23.63
CA ARG A 24 -11.83 9.74 -23.82
C ARG A 24 -12.36 8.88 -22.66
N ALA A 25 -12.39 9.45 -21.44
CA ALA A 25 -12.99 8.79 -20.29
C ALA A 25 -14.50 8.64 -20.45
N GLU A 26 -15.21 9.74 -20.76
CA GLU A 26 -16.66 9.76 -20.96
C GLU A 26 -17.10 8.80 -22.08
N LYS A 27 -16.37 8.78 -23.21
CA LYS A 27 -16.66 7.83 -24.30
C LYS A 27 -16.46 6.36 -23.91
N ARG A 28 -15.54 6.08 -23.00
CA ARG A 28 -15.29 4.73 -22.50
C ARG A 28 -16.37 4.31 -21.52
N ASP A 29 -16.75 5.23 -20.61
CA ASP A 29 -17.82 5.00 -19.64
C ASP A 29 -19.17 4.77 -20.32
N SER A 30 -19.48 5.51 -21.40
CA SER A 30 -20.70 5.24 -22.17
C SER A 30 -20.67 3.87 -22.83
N LYS A 31 -19.52 3.45 -23.38
CA LYS A 31 -19.36 2.11 -23.95
C LYS A 31 -19.46 1.01 -22.89
N ASP A 32 -18.85 1.20 -21.73
CA ASP A 32 -18.93 0.22 -20.64
C ASP A 32 -20.36 0.16 -20.07
N ALA A 33 -21.08 1.29 -20.00
CA ALA A 33 -22.49 1.32 -19.64
C ALA A 33 -23.39 0.63 -20.68
N GLU A 34 -23.14 0.83 -21.98
CA GLU A 34 -23.82 0.13 -23.07
C GLU A 34 -23.57 -1.38 -23.00
N LYS A 35 -22.33 -1.80 -22.82
CA LYS A 35 -21.95 -3.22 -22.68
C LYS A 35 -22.56 -3.86 -21.43
N LEU A 36 -22.62 -3.15 -20.31
CA LEU A 36 -23.30 -3.62 -19.10
C LEU A 36 -24.81 -3.81 -19.33
N SER A 37 -25.46 -2.86 -20.03
CA SER A 37 -26.88 -2.95 -20.38
C SER A 37 -27.16 -4.02 -21.43
N ALA A 38 -26.21 -4.28 -22.33
CA ALA A 38 -26.28 -5.34 -23.33
C ALA A 38 -25.98 -6.75 -22.78
N GLY A 39 -25.62 -6.89 -21.51
CA GLY A 39 -25.31 -8.18 -20.90
C GLY A 39 -23.98 -8.81 -21.36
N GLU A 40 -23.06 -7.99 -21.88
CA GLU A 40 -21.73 -8.46 -22.33
C GLU A 40 -20.77 -8.79 -21.19
N TYR A 41 -21.14 -8.44 -19.95
CA TYR A 41 -20.38 -8.77 -18.75
C TYR A 41 -21.03 -9.90 -17.98
N GLY A 42 -20.20 -10.75 -17.38
CA GLY A 42 -20.61 -11.84 -16.50
C GLY A 42 -21.32 -11.38 -15.21
N PRO A 43 -21.65 -12.32 -14.32
CA PRO A 43 -22.27 -12.01 -13.04
C PRO A 43 -21.36 -11.15 -12.16
N GLU A 44 -21.97 -10.50 -11.17
CA GLU A 44 -21.24 -9.77 -10.13
C GLU A 44 -20.46 -10.72 -9.24
N GLN A 45 -19.21 -10.35 -8.97
CA GLN A 45 -18.28 -11.14 -8.15
C GLN A 45 -17.56 -10.22 -7.18
N PRO A 46 -17.29 -10.70 -5.95
CA PRO A 46 -16.43 -9.97 -5.02
C PRO A 46 -14.98 -10.01 -5.48
N GLY A 47 -14.22 -8.98 -5.15
CA GLY A 47 -12.80 -8.93 -5.43
C GLY A 47 -12.09 -7.90 -4.56
N ARG A 48 -10.76 -7.93 -4.58
CA ARG A 48 -9.92 -6.99 -3.84
C ARG A 48 -8.95 -6.28 -4.76
N VAL A 49 -8.82 -4.97 -4.61
CA VAL A 49 -7.87 -4.17 -5.39
C VAL A 49 -6.45 -4.43 -4.89
N MET A 50 -5.62 -5.02 -5.75
CA MET A 50 -4.22 -5.35 -5.45
C MET A 50 -3.28 -4.22 -5.83
N ALA A 51 -3.56 -3.53 -6.93
CA ALA A 51 -2.77 -2.39 -7.39
C ALA A 51 -3.61 -1.45 -8.24
N HIS A 52 -3.23 -0.17 -8.26
CA HIS A 52 -3.90 0.87 -9.02
C HIS A 52 -2.94 1.49 -10.04
N PHE A 53 -3.30 1.43 -11.32
CA PHE A 53 -2.48 1.93 -12.43
C PHE A 53 -3.18 3.07 -13.18
N GLY A 54 -3.47 4.13 -12.49
CA GLY A 54 -4.18 5.28 -13.05
C GLY A 54 -5.66 4.99 -13.32
N ARG A 55 -6.01 4.48 -14.49
CA ARG A 55 -7.40 4.15 -14.90
C ARG A 55 -7.71 2.66 -14.92
N THR A 56 -6.74 1.83 -14.63
CA THR A 56 -6.90 0.38 -14.53
C THR A 56 -6.48 -0.08 -13.16
N LEU A 57 -7.14 -1.13 -12.70
CA LEU A 57 -6.88 -1.79 -11.44
C LEU A 57 -6.45 -3.23 -11.71
N GLU A 58 -5.62 -3.76 -10.86
CA GLU A 58 -5.49 -5.20 -10.70
C GLU A 58 -6.42 -5.61 -9.57
N VAL A 59 -7.42 -6.41 -9.87
CA VAL A 59 -8.35 -6.96 -8.89
C VAL A 59 -8.06 -8.45 -8.77
N ARG A 60 -8.00 -8.97 -7.57
CA ARG A 60 -7.91 -10.41 -7.30
C ARG A 60 -9.31 -10.91 -6.96
N ASP A 61 -9.74 -11.96 -7.64
CA ASP A 61 -11.02 -12.64 -7.37
C ASP A 61 -10.95 -13.54 -6.13
N ALA A 62 -12.03 -14.27 -5.86
CA ALA A 62 -12.13 -15.20 -4.73
C ALA A 62 -11.16 -16.39 -4.86
N ASP A 63 -10.78 -16.78 -6.08
CA ASP A 63 -9.86 -17.89 -6.36
C ASP A 63 -8.39 -17.43 -6.34
N GLY A 64 -8.14 -16.16 -6.08
CA GLY A 64 -6.80 -15.59 -6.04
C GLY A 64 -6.23 -15.18 -7.40
N THR A 65 -7.01 -15.25 -8.48
CA THR A 65 -6.57 -14.90 -9.83
C THR A 65 -6.53 -13.39 -10.03
N PRO A 66 -5.42 -12.81 -10.50
CA PRO A 66 -5.34 -11.39 -10.79
C PRO A 66 -6.01 -11.06 -12.13
N ILE A 67 -6.94 -10.11 -12.12
CA ILE A 67 -7.68 -9.66 -13.28
C ILE A 67 -7.51 -8.17 -13.46
N ARG A 68 -7.26 -7.76 -14.70
CA ARG A 68 -7.17 -6.34 -15.04
C ARG A 68 -8.57 -5.76 -15.25
N CYS A 69 -8.97 -4.86 -14.35
CA CYS A 69 -10.27 -4.23 -14.37
C CYS A 69 -10.17 -2.76 -14.78
N HIS A 70 -11.20 -2.29 -15.48
CA HIS A 70 -11.41 -0.88 -15.78
C HIS A 70 -12.20 -0.23 -14.64
N LEU A 71 -11.92 1.05 -14.42
CA LEU A 71 -12.61 1.88 -13.44
C LEU A 71 -13.73 2.67 -14.14
N ARG A 72 -14.93 2.62 -13.60
CA ARG A 72 -16.03 3.52 -14.03
C ARG A 72 -15.79 4.93 -13.50
N ALA A 73 -16.21 5.98 -14.24
CA ALA A 73 -15.99 7.36 -13.86
C ALA A 73 -16.63 7.76 -12.52
N ASN A 74 -17.72 7.11 -12.15
CA ASN A 74 -18.42 7.36 -10.89
C ASN A 74 -17.79 6.66 -9.65
N LEU A 75 -16.73 5.90 -9.85
CA LEU A 75 -16.02 5.16 -8.79
C LEU A 75 -14.63 5.74 -8.51
N ASP A 76 -14.51 7.06 -8.53
CA ASP A 76 -13.24 7.72 -8.20
C ASP A 76 -12.77 7.41 -6.77
N GLY A 77 -11.46 7.47 -6.59
CA GLY A 77 -10.83 7.32 -5.27
C GLY A 77 -10.68 5.88 -4.77
N LEU A 78 -10.74 4.87 -5.66
CA LEU A 78 -10.34 3.52 -5.32
C LEU A 78 -8.84 3.46 -5.04
N VAL A 79 -8.47 2.70 -4.02
CA VAL A 79 -7.08 2.49 -3.58
C VAL A 79 -6.80 1.01 -3.37
N THR A 80 -5.54 0.68 -3.28
CA THR A 80 -5.08 -0.67 -2.93
C THR A 80 -5.71 -1.12 -1.61
N GLY A 81 -6.21 -2.36 -1.58
CA GLY A 81 -6.91 -2.93 -0.44
C GLY A 81 -8.43 -2.74 -0.45
N ASP A 82 -9.00 -1.92 -1.34
CA ASP A 82 -10.45 -1.79 -1.46
C ASP A 82 -11.11 -3.13 -1.80
N ARG A 83 -12.19 -3.45 -1.12
CA ARG A 83 -13.11 -4.52 -1.50
C ARG A 83 -14.08 -3.95 -2.55
N VAL A 84 -14.25 -4.68 -3.63
CA VAL A 84 -15.03 -4.22 -4.78
C VAL A 84 -15.94 -5.33 -5.30
N ILE A 85 -17.00 -4.93 -5.95
CA ILE A 85 -17.81 -5.79 -6.81
C ILE A 85 -17.38 -5.52 -8.26
N TRP A 86 -17.07 -6.56 -8.99
CA TRP A 86 -16.63 -6.48 -10.38
C TRP A 86 -17.33 -7.52 -11.24
N ARG A 87 -17.27 -7.35 -12.56
CA ARG A 87 -17.82 -8.28 -13.55
C ARG A 87 -16.77 -8.61 -14.59
N ALA A 88 -16.67 -9.88 -14.96
CA ALA A 88 -15.76 -10.35 -16.01
C ALA A 88 -16.28 -9.95 -17.39
N GLY A 89 -15.41 -9.41 -18.24
CA GLY A 89 -15.67 -9.18 -19.65
C GLY A 89 -15.26 -10.39 -20.50
N GLN A 90 -15.76 -10.45 -21.74
CA GLN A 90 -15.46 -11.54 -22.66
C GLN A 90 -14.01 -11.54 -23.17
N ASP A 91 -13.30 -10.43 -23.04
CA ASP A 91 -11.92 -10.22 -23.48
C ASP A 91 -10.88 -10.56 -22.42
N GLY A 92 -11.29 -11.19 -21.30
CA GLY A 92 -10.41 -11.48 -20.16
C GLY A 92 -10.11 -10.28 -19.26
N SER A 93 -10.67 -9.09 -19.55
CA SER A 93 -10.65 -7.95 -18.65
C SER A 93 -11.91 -7.94 -17.77
N GLY A 94 -11.97 -7.01 -16.79
CA GLY A 94 -13.15 -6.82 -15.96
C GLY A 94 -13.51 -5.34 -15.82
N VAL A 95 -14.67 -5.10 -15.24
CA VAL A 95 -15.13 -3.76 -14.86
C VAL A 95 -15.54 -3.75 -13.40
N VAL A 96 -15.02 -2.78 -12.62
CA VAL A 96 -15.46 -2.56 -11.24
C VAL A 96 -16.78 -1.79 -11.27
N VAL A 97 -17.82 -2.35 -10.65
CA VAL A 97 -19.17 -1.78 -10.64
C VAL A 97 -19.55 -1.12 -9.31
N ALA A 98 -18.94 -1.57 -8.20
CA ALA A 98 -19.17 -0.99 -6.89
C ALA A 98 -17.93 -1.12 -5.99
N ARG A 99 -17.85 -0.27 -4.97
CA ARG A 99 -16.91 -0.38 -3.86
C ARG A 99 -17.70 -0.66 -2.59
N GLU A 100 -17.22 -1.59 -1.79
CA GLU A 100 -17.75 -1.85 -0.45
C GLU A 100 -17.25 -0.82 0.58
N GLU A 101 -17.88 -0.77 1.73
CA GLU A 101 -17.48 0.08 2.84
C GLU A 101 -16.07 -0.29 3.33
N ARG A 102 -15.29 0.71 3.70
CA ARG A 102 -13.92 0.55 4.21
C ARG A 102 -13.93 0.46 5.72
N ASP A 103 -13.27 -0.55 6.27
CA ASP A 103 -13.06 -0.67 7.72
C ASP A 103 -11.99 0.31 8.21
N SER A 104 -10.96 0.53 7.39
CA SER A 104 -9.87 1.44 7.70
C SER A 104 -9.36 2.15 6.45
N ILE A 105 -8.75 3.34 6.63
CA ILE A 105 -8.19 4.12 5.52
C ILE A 105 -6.83 4.67 5.95
N LEU A 106 -5.77 4.23 5.25
CA LEU A 106 -4.46 4.84 5.38
C LEU A 106 -4.36 6.04 4.45
N LYS A 107 -4.08 7.22 5.01
CA LYS A 107 -3.95 8.47 4.28
C LYS A 107 -2.51 8.98 4.31
N ARG A 108 -2.09 9.64 3.25
CA ARG A 108 -0.79 10.30 3.13
C ARG A 108 -0.99 11.73 2.65
N PRO A 109 -0.25 12.72 3.19
CA PRO A 109 -0.28 14.07 2.66
C PRO A 109 0.30 14.10 1.24
N ASP A 110 -0.41 14.76 0.33
CA ASP A 110 0.10 15.09 -1.00
C ASP A 110 1.08 16.29 -0.92
N PRO A 111 1.75 16.69 -2.03
CA PRO A 111 2.66 17.83 -2.03
C PRO A 111 2.01 19.17 -1.65
N ARG A 112 0.67 19.22 -1.62
CA ARG A 112 -0.11 20.40 -1.17
C ARG A 112 -0.54 20.28 0.29
N GLY A 113 -0.16 19.21 1.00
CA GLY A 113 -0.53 18.94 2.37
C GLY A 113 -1.94 18.36 2.56
N GLN A 114 -2.66 18.02 1.48
CA GLN A 114 -3.97 17.38 1.56
C GLN A 114 -3.81 15.88 1.81
N LEU A 115 -4.53 15.36 2.80
CA LEU A 115 -4.53 13.93 3.10
C LEU A 115 -5.31 13.16 2.03
N LYS A 116 -4.61 12.31 1.28
CA LYS A 116 -5.21 11.42 0.26
C LYS A 116 -5.14 9.97 0.69
N PRO A 117 -6.20 9.20 0.49
CA PRO A 117 -6.17 7.76 0.68
C PRO A 117 -5.09 7.11 -0.20
N VAL A 118 -4.32 6.18 0.36
CA VAL A 118 -3.28 5.41 -0.35
C VAL A 118 -3.51 3.91 -0.23
N ALA A 119 -4.17 3.45 0.85
CA ALA A 119 -4.58 2.08 1.04
C ALA A 119 -5.84 2.02 1.92
N ALA A 120 -6.59 0.92 1.84
CA ALA A 120 -7.80 0.69 2.63
C ALA A 120 -7.85 -0.73 3.18
N ASN A 121 -8.70 -0.96 4.19
CA ASN A 121 -8.91 -2.25 4.83
C ASN A 121 -7.59 -2.86 5.33
N ILE A 122 -6.81 -2.03 6.03
CA ILE A 122 -5.55 -2.38 6.69
C ILE A 122 -5.86 -2.76 8.12
N ASP A 123 -5.42 -3.96 8.54
CA ASP A 123 -5.64 -4.47 9.88
C ASP A 123 -4.56 -4.00 10.85
N GLN A 124 -3.31 -3.88 10.36
CA GLN A 124 -2.20 -3.49 11.22
C GLN A 124 -1.09 -2.71 10.50
N LEU A 125 -0.43 -1.83 11.26
CA LEU A 125 0.71 -1.03 10.84
C LEU A 125 1.98 -1.56 11.52
N LEU A 126 2.87 -2.19 10.74
CA LEU A 126 4.15 -2.68 11.23
C LEU A 126 5.18 -1.56 11.19
N ILE A 127 5.51 -1.03 12.36
CA ILE A 127 6.49 0.05 12.53
C ILE A 127 7.87 -0.59 12.66
N VAL A 128 8.60 -0.65 11.54
CA VAL A 128 9.90 -1.30 11.47
C VAL A 128 11.01 -0.32 11.78
N PHE A 129 11.84 -0.68 12.70
CA PHE A 129 13.10 0.00 13.05
C PHE A 129 14.18 -1.06 13.29
N ALA A 130 15.43 -0.66 13.41
CA ALA A 130 16.55 -1.58 13.52
C ALA A 130 17.52 -1.10 14.59
N VAL A 131 18.42 -2.00 15.00
CA VAL A 131 19.58 -1.63 15.81
C VAL A 131 20.43 -0.63 15.03
N GLU A 132 20.64 -0.89 13.72
CA GLU A 132 21.33 -0.01 12.78
C GLU A 132 20.56 0.09 11.45
N PRO A 133 20.29 1.31 10.95
CA PRO A 133 20.52 2.61 11.61
C PRO A 133 19.63 2.79 12.83
N ALA A 134 20.17 3.41 13.87
CA ALA A 134 19.41 3.70 15.08
C ALA A 134 18.15 4.53 14.76
N PRO A 135 17.03 4.29 15.41
CA PRO A 135 15.82 5.05 15.18
C PRO A 135 16.03 6.52 15.58
N HIS A 136 15.53 7.43 14.73
CA HIS A 136 15.52 8.85 15.10
C HIS A 136 14.67 9.07 16.35
N PRO A 137 15.06 10.02 17.23
CA PRO A 137 14.25 10.38 18.39
C PRO A 137 12.79 10.64 18.00
N ASN A 138 11.86 10.15 18.80
CA ASN A 138 10.40 10.31 18.61
C ASN A 138 9.83 9.72 17.30
N LEU A 139 10.63 8.97 16.53
CA LEU A 139 10.13 8.38 15.28
C LEU A 139 9.04 7.33 15.56
N ILE A 140 9.28 6.47 16.55
CA ILE A 140 8.36 5.41 16.97
C ILE A 140 7.06 6.06 17.45
N ASP A 141 7.14 7.04 18.34
CA ASP A 141 5.97 7.75 18.88
C ASP A 141 5.15 8.41 17.79
N ARG A 142 5.78 9.01 16.78
CA ARG A 142 5.07 9.63 15.65
C ARG A 142 4.29 8.61 14.83
N TYR A 143 4.82 7.41 14.62
CA TYR A 143 4.09 6.35 13.95
C TYR A 143 2.97 5.78 14.82
N LEU A 144 3.19 5.63 16.13
CA LEU A 144 2.16 5.19 17.07
C LEU A 144 0.99 6.17 17.10
N VAL A 145 1.26 7.47 17.23
CA VAL A 145 0.21 8.51 17.18
C VAL A 145 -0.54 8.48 15.85
N ALA A 146 0.15 8.29 14.72
CA ALA A 146 -0.50 8.18 13.42
C ALA A 146 -1.37 6.92 13.30
N ALA A 147 -0.95 5.79 13.85
CA ALA A 147 -1.73 4.55 13.88
C ALA A 147 -2.99 4.72 14.72
N GLU A 148 -2.86 5.23 15.94
CA GLU A 148 -3.99 5.51 16.84
C GLU A 148 -5.01 6.47 16.19
N ALA A 149 -4.53 7.53 15.55
CA ALA A 149 -5.39 8.49 14.86
C ALA A 149 -6.16 7.90 13.66
N THR A 150 -5.70 6.78 13.10
CA THR A 150 -6.37 6.08 11.98
C THR A 150 -7.17 4.87 12.43
N GLY A 151 -7.06 4.46 13.69
CA GLY A 151 -7.68 3.24 14.22
C GLY A 151 -7.05 1.95 13.69
N ILE A 152 -5.84 2.02 13.09
CA ILE A 152 -5.11 0.85 12.60
C ILE A 152 -4.18 0.36 13.70
N ALA A 153 -4.27 -0.92 14.07
CA ALA A 153 -3.49 -1.49 15.15
C ALA A 153 -1.98 -1.41 14.88
N PRO A 154 -1.17 -0.75 15.73
CA PRO A 154 0.27 -0.70 15.55
C PRO A 154 0.96 -1.96 16.09
N VAL A 155 2.03 -2.37 15.42
CA VAL A 155 2.94 -3.43 15.86
C VAL A 155 4.36 -2.92 15.71
N LEU A 156 5.14 -2.97 16.78
CA LEU A 156 6.55 -2.60 16.77
C LEU A 156 7.41 -3.76 16.30
N VAL A 157 8.21 -3.56 15.25
CA VAL A 157 9.09 -4.59 14.69
C VAL A 157 10.54 -4.12 14.79
N LEU A 158 11.29 -4.70 15.73
CA LEU A 158 12.73 -4.51 15.80
C LEU A 158 13.42 -5.52 14.89
N ASN A 159 14.05 -5.04 13.84
CA ASN A 159 14.84 -5.83 12.90
C ASN A 159 16.34 -5.75 13.22
N LYS A 160 17.12 -6.65 12.62
CA LYS A 160 18.57 -6.80 12.82
C LYS A 160 18.95 -7.06 14.28
N THR A 161 18.17 -7.91 14.94
CA THR A 161 18.39 -8.24 16.36
C THR A 161 19.68 -9.01 16.63
N ASP A 162 20.30 -9.53 15.57
CA ASP A 162 21.66 -10.09 15.59
C ASP A 162 22.74 -9.05 15.95
N LEU A 163 22.43 -7.77 15.79
CA LEU A 163 23.31 -6.66 16.18
C LEU A 163 23.01 -6.11 17.58
N LEU A 164 22.01 -6.66 18.28
CA LEU A 164 21.63 -6.19 19.61
C LEU A 164 22.63 -6.71 20.65
N PRO A 165 23.10 -5.88 21.60
CA PRO A 165 23.88 -6.35 22.74
C PRO A 165 23.14 -7.40 23.57
N ASP A 166 23.86 -8.29 24.24
CA ASP A 166 23.29 -9.38 25.06
C ASP A 166 22.33 -8.88 26.13
N ASP A 167 22.59 -7.70 26.72
CA ASP A 167 21.72 -7.05 27.70
C ASP A 167 20.54 -6.28 27.08
N GLY A 168 20.42 -6.28 25.73
CA GLY A 168 19.42 -5.55 24.98
C GLY A 168 19.67 -4.05 24.87
N GLY A 169 20.58 -3.48 25.63
CA GLY A 169 20.93 -2.06 25.61
C GLY A 169 19.74 -1.11 25.83
N GLU A 170 19.91 0.16 25.51
CA GLU A 170 18.87 1.18 25.64
C GLU A 170 17.65 0.89 24.76
N LEU A 171 17.87 0.30 23.57
CA LEU A 171 16.80 -0.03 22.63
C LEU A 171 15.92 -1.17 23.16
N GLY A 172 16.51 -2.18 23.78
CA GLY A 172 15.78 -3.25 24.45
C GLY A 172 14.90 -2.75 25.58
N GLN A 173 15.44 -1.83 26.41
CA GLN A 173 14.67 -1.19 27.49
C GLN A 173 13.53 -0.30 26.96
N LEU A 174 13.77 0.41 25.86
CA LEU A 174 12.74 1.21 25.20
C LEU A 174 11.58 0.33 24.73
N LEU A 175 11.88 -0.81 24.09
CA LEU A 175 10.87 -1.75 23.62
C LEU A 175 10.05 -2.36 24.76
N GLU A 176 10.71 -2.68 25.89
CA GLU A 176 10.02 -3.20 27.06
C GLU A 176 9.00 -2.18 27.59
N ARG A 177 9.34 -0.90 27.61
CA ARG A 177 8.39 0.17 27.98
C ARG A 177 7.17 0.22 27.05
N TYR A 178 7.36 0.11 25.73
CA TYR A 178 6.24 0.06 24.79
C TYR A 178 5.40 -1.21 24.97
N HIS A 179 6.04 -2.33 25.24
CA HIS A 179 5.33 -3.58 25.54
C HIS A 179 4.45 -3.45 26.79
N GLN A 180 4.96 -2.84 27.87
CA GLN A 180 4.20 -2.53 29.09
C GLN A 180 3.03 -1.56 28.84
N LEU A 181 3.14 -0.68 27.83
CA LEU A 181 2.04 0.17 27.38
C LEU A 181 0.99 -0.59 26.54
N GLY A 182 1.20 -1.89 26.28
CA GLY A 182 0.27 -2.75 25.55
C GLY A 182 0.54 -2.86 24.04
N TYR A 183 1.62 -2.27 23.52
CA TYR A 183 1.96 -2.41 22.10
C TYR A 183 2.65 -3.76 21.83
N PRO A 184 2.17 -4.54 20.83
CA PRO A 184 2.85 -5.77 20.42
C PRO A 184 4.27 -5.45 19.91
N VAL A 185 5.25 -6.25 20.37
CA VAL A 185 6.65 -6.13 19.95
C VAL A 185 7.10 -7.43 19.32
N VAL A 186 7.58 -7.36 18.08
CA VAL A 186 8.15 -8.47 17.33
C VAL A 186 9.64 -8.19 17.10
N ARG A 187 10.49 -9.14 17.46
CA ARG A 187 11.93 -9.09 17.20
C ARG A 187 12.24 -9.97 16.00
N THR A 188 12.97 -9.44 15.02
CA THR A 188 13.30 -10.13 13.77
C THR A 188 14.78 -9.98 13.44
N THR A 189 15.27 -10.95 12.70
CA THR A 189 16.56 -10.88 11.99
C THR A 189 16.46 -11.61 10.67
N THR A 190 17.23 -11.17 9.70
CA THR A 190 17.40 -11.87 8.42
C THR A 190 18.65 -12.77 8.41
N ALA A 191 19.39 -12.79 9.52
CA ALA A 191 20.61 -13.57 9.65
C ALA A 191 20.35 -15.09 9.77
N ASN A 192 19.14 -15.49 10.20
CA ASN A 192 18.75 -16.89 10.28
C ASN A 192 17.25 -17.08 9.93
N PRO A 193 16.84 -18.29 9.45
CA PRO A 193 15.46 -18.55 9.06
C PRO A 193 14.42 -18.41 10.18
N GLU A 194 14.77 -18.76 11.40
CA GLU A 194 13.89 -18.72 12.59
C GLU A 194 13.56 -17.28 13.01
N GLY A 195 14.42 -16.33 12.62
CA GLY A 195 14.25 -14.91 12.96
C GLY A 195 12.98 -14.27 12.40
N LEU A 196 12.28 -14.94 11.49
CA LEU A 196 11.03 -14.43 10.88
C LEU A 196 9.76 -15.11 11.37
N ASP A 197 9.85 -16.20 12.15
CA ASP A 197 8.67 -17.02 12.49
C ASP A 197 7.64 -16.25 13.30
N LYS A 198 8.08 -15.46 14.27
CA LYS A 198 7.18 -14.57 15.03
C LYS A 198 6.52 -13.51 14.15
N LEU A 199 7.25 -13.01 13.16
CA LEU A 199 6.70 -12.05 12.21
C LEU A 199 5.67 -12.72 11.29
N ARG A 200 5.93 -13.92 10.79
CA ARG A 200 4.95 -14.71 10.01
C ARG A 200 3.66 -14.95 10.79
N GLN A 201 3.76 -15.35 12.06
CA GLN A 201 2.60 -15.53 12.93
C GLN A 201 1.81 -14.23 13.11
N GLN A 202 2.51 -13.08 13.27
CA GLN A 202 1.86 -11.77 13.40
C GLN A 202 1.13 -11.35 12.12
N LEU A 203 1.65 -11.74 10.95
CA LEU A 203 1.08 -11.40 9.64
C LEU A 203 -0.08 -12.31 9.22
N ALA A 204 -0.18 -13.51 9.78
CA ALA A 204 -1.15 -14.52 9.37
C ALA A 204 -2.59 -14.00 9.43
N GLY A 205 -3.31 -14.10 8.32
CA GLY A 205 -4.71 -13.69 8.17
C GLY A 205 -4.95 -12.18 8.24
N ARG A 206 -3.91 -11.35 8.20
CA ARG A 206 -4.01 -9.89 8.35
C ARG A 206 -3.45 -9.12 7.18
N THR A 207 -4.12 -8.05 6.83
CA THR A 207 -3.60 -7.06 5.87
C THR A 207 -2.68 -6.07 6.59
N SER A 208 -1.41 -6.11 6.26
CA SER A 208 -0.35 -5.41 6.98
C SER A 208 0.36 -4.39 6.09
N VAL A 209 0.73 -3.25 6.65
CA VAL A 209 1.57 -2.24 5.99
C VAL A 209 2.85 -2.05 6.77
N PHE A 210 3.99 -2.12 6.08
CA PHE A 210 5.31 -1.88 6.65
C PHE A 210 5.69 -0.41 6.51
N VAL A 211 5.97 0.25 7.63
CA VAL A 211 6.45 1.62 7.69
C VAL A 211 7.74 1.70 8.50
N GLY A 212 8.51 2.77 8.35
CA GLY A 212 9.77 2.98 9.06
C GLY A 212 10.79 3.71 8.19
N GLN A 213 11.91 4.10 8.79
CA GLN A 213 12.97 4.84 8.10
C GLN A 213 13.66 3.99 7.01
N SER A 214 14.44 4.64 6.13
CA SER A 214 15.25 3.94 5.14
C SER A 214 16.37 3.14 5.80
N GLY A 215 16.72 1.98 5.22
CA GLY A 215 17.84 1.15 5.70
C GLY A 215 17.55 0.21 6.87
N VAL A 216 16.34 0.24 7.47
CA VAL A 216 15.98 -0.67 8.58
C VAL A 216 15.67 -2.11 8.14
N GLY A 217 15.72 -2.39 6.81
CA GLY A 217 15.53 -3.74 6.27
C GLY A 217 14.09 -4.12 5.93
N LYS A 218 13.14 -3.17 5.79
CA LYS A 218 11.76 -3.47 5.38
C LYS A 218 11.68 -4.31 4.11
N SER A 219 12.43 -3.92 3.09
CA SER A 219 12.45 -4.63 1.81
C SER A 219 12.99 -6.03 1.96
N SER A 220 14.09 -6.21 2.69
CA SER A 220 14.67 -7.54 2.94
C SER A 220 13.72 -8.45 3.71
N LEU A 221 12.97 -7.91 4.68
CA LEU A 221 11.94 -8.67 5.39
C LEU A 221 10.83 -9.11 4.44
N ILE A 222 10.35 -8.20 3.57
CA ILE A 222 9.28 -8.50 2.61
C ILE A 222 9.75 -9.53 1.58
N ASP A 223 10.98 -9.42 1.05
CA ASP A 223 11.54 -10.40 0.10
C ASP A 223 11.61 -11.81 0.69
N LEU A 224 12.01 -11.92 1.96
CA LEU A 224 12.07 -13.23 2.64
C LEU A 224 10.68 -13.77 3.02
N LEU A 225 9.69 -12.91 3.17
CA LEU A 225 8.30 -13.30 3.43
C LEU A 225 7.57 -13.70 2.14
N LEU A 226 8.03 -13.21 0.98
CA LEU A 226 7.41 -13.37 -0.33
C LEU A 226 8.44 -13.85 -1.37
N PRO A 227 9.05 -15.04 -1.21
CA PRO A 227 10.16 -15.49 -2.05
C PRO A 227 9.79 -15.65 -3.53
N ASP A 228 8.52 -15.88 -3.83
CA ASP A 228 8.02 -16.08 -5.20
C ASP A 228 7.63 -14.77 -5.91
N GLU A 229 7.65 -13.63 -5.20
CA GLU A 229 7.29 -12.33 -5.74
C GLU A 229 8.55 -11.55 -6.14
N THR A 230 8.67 -11.20 -7.42
CA THR A 230 9.77 -10.31 -7.87
C THR A 230 9.48 -8.88 -7.44
N LEU A 231 9.96 -8.50 -6.26
CA LEU A 231 9.82 -7.13 -5.77
C LEU A 231 10.83 -6.22 -6.47
N ARG A 232 10.37 -5.20 -7.18
CA ARG A 232 11.23 -4.13 -7.72
C ARG A 232 11.60 -3.15 -6.60
N ILE A 233 12.49 -3.56 -5.71
CA ILE A 233 12.83 -2.83 -4.48
C ILE A 233 13.74 -1.63 -4.75
N GLY A 234 14.57 -1.67 -5.79
CA GLY A 234 15.57 -0.64 -6.08
C GLY A 234 15.03 0.73 -6.50
N ALA A 235 13.79 0.81 -6.96
CA ALA A 235 13.23 2.06 -7.50
C ALA A 235 12.64 3.01 -6.44
N LEU A 236 12.40 2.54 -5.21
CA LEU A 236 11.68 3.31 -4.18
C LEU A 236 12.58 4.19 -3.31
N SER A 237 13.88 3.88 -3.18
CA SER A 237 14.80 4.61 -2.30
C SER A 237 15.69 5.63 -3.02
N GLU A 238 15.99 5.47 -4.30
CA GLU A 238 16.87 6.37 -5.04
C GLU A 238 16.17 7.57 -5.68
N ASP A 239 14.90 7.42 -6.10
CA ASP A 239 14.15 8.50 -6.75
C ASP A 239 13.64 9.60 -5.81
N SER A 240 13.62 9.36 -4.49
CA SER A 240 13.23 10.40 -3.52
C SER A 240 14.25 11.54 -3.41
N ARG A 241 15.48 11.37 -3.90
CA ARG A 241 16.51 12.41 -3.89
C ARG A 241 16.49 13.33 -5.11
N LYS A 242 15.80 12.99 -6.18
CA LYS A 242 15.82 13.75 -7.45
C LYS A 242 14.51 14.45 -7.81
N GLY A 243 13.58 14.67 -6.89
CA GLY A 243 12.45 15.59 -7.12
C GLY A 243 11.55 15.28 -8.35
N THR A 244 11.69 14.13 -8.97
CA THR A 244 10.85 13.68 -10.08
C THR A 244 9.71 12.85 -9.49
N HIS A 245 8.47 13.28 -9.74
CA HIS A 245 7.25 12.68 -9.26
C HIS A 245 7.05 11.26 -9.81
N THR A 246 7.69 10.27 -9.20
CA THR A 246 7.32 8.88 -9.41
C THR A 246 6.12 8.62 -8.51
N THR A 247 4.96 8.47 -9.09
CA THR A 247 3.75 8.04 -8.39
C THR A 247 4.04 6.66 -7.81
N THR A 248 4.37 6.59 -6.53
CA THR A 248 4.61 5.33 -5.83
C THR A 248 3.27 4.59 -5.77
N THR A 249 3.10 3.65 -6.68
CA THR A 249 1.89 2.82 -6.72
C THR A 249 1.94 1.86 -5.55
N ALA A 250 1.02 1.99 -4.60
CA ALA A 250 0.85 1.01 -3.55
C ALA A 250 0.40 -0.32 -4.18
N ARG A 251 1.00 -1.43 -3.75
CA ARG A 251 0.64 -2.79 -4.19
C ARG A 251 0.40 -3.68 -2.97
N LEU A 252 -0.65 -4.47 -3.03
CA LEU A 252 -0.96 -5.50 -2.07
C LEU A 252 -0.38 -6.83 -2.58
N TYR A 253 0.31 -7.54 -1.72
CA TYR A 253 0.84 -8.87 -1.98
C TYR A 253 0.12 -9.87 -1.08
N ALA A 254 -0.15 -11.07 -1.57
CA ALA A 254 -0.69 -12.14 -0.75
C ALA A 254 0.46 -13.02 -0.28
N MET A 255 0.54 -13.24 1.02
CA MET A 255 1.36 -14.32 1.57
C MET A 255 0.63 -15.64 1.28
N ARG A 256 1.37 -16.66 0.82
CA ARG A 256 0.85 -18.01 0.82
C ARG A 256 0.63 -18.43 2.28
N SER A 257 -0.54 -18.94 2.60
CA SER A 257 -0.70 -19.73 3.81
C SER A 257 0.12 -21.01 3.57
N ASP A 258 1.18 -21.21 4.32
CA ASP A 258 1.86 -22.50 4.36
C ASP A 258 0.80 -23.55 4.74
N GLU A 259 0.66 -24.55 3.89
CA GLU A 259 -0.14 -25.75 4.15
C GLU A 259 0.35 -26.49 5.40
#